data_b915d60791185cd25469b9abf0b480f6
#
_entry.id   b915d60791185cd25469b9abf0b480f6
#
_cell.length_a   1.000
_cell.length_b   1.000
_cell.length_c   1.000
_cell.angle_alpha   90.00
_cell.angle_beta   90.00
_cell.angle_gamma   90.00
#
_symmetry.space_group_name_H-M   'P 1'
#
loop_
_entity.id
_entity.type
_entity.pdbx_description
1 polymer ?
#
loop_
_entity_poly.entity_id
_entity_poly.type
_entity_poly.pdbx_seq_one_letter_code
_entity_poly.pdbx_strand_id
1 'polypeptide(L)'
;MHNIELFRQLVTAQGEQVTTTSRKIAEAFNKHHYNVLKAIDALNCSDEFKAANFYVSYEINDLANGKTERTYNITKDGMAFLCMGFTGKKAAEFKEAYINAFNWMADMLRQRADIDFMMGDFSRRESASISNGSFHGRGLSQRKQEKYALASEYQAIEQKLQMVIELVQQKGDE
;
A
#
# COMPACT_ATOMS: atom_id res chain seq x y z
N MET A 1 -2.38 -7.75 -14.74
CA MET A 1 -3.49 -8.33 -13.96
C MET A 1 -3.10 -9.56 -13.12
N HIS A 2 -2.08 -10.35 -13.44
CA HIS A 2 -1.74 -11.60 -12.71
C HIS A 2 -1.07 -11.41 -11.34
N ASN A 3 -0.62 -10.22 -10.99
CA ASN A 3 0.24 -10.00 -9.82
C ASN A 3 -0.52 -9.75 -8.51
N ILE A 4 -1.73 -9.17 -8.57
CA ILE A 4 -2.54 -8.89 -7.37
C ILE A 4 -3.15 -10.18 -6.82
N GLU A 5 -3.56 -11.10 -7.70
CA GLU A 5 -4.07 -12.42 -7.33
C GLU A 5 -3.06 -13.21 -6.50
N LEU A 6 -1.77 -13.16 -6.86
CA LEU A 6 -0.69 -13.79 -6.10
C LEU A 6 -0.59 -13.22 -4.67
N PHE A 7 -0.75 -11.92 -4.52
CA PHE A 7 -0.71 -11.26 -3.19
C PHE A 7 -1.96 -11.60 -2.36
N ARG A 8 -3.15 -11.63 -2.96
CA ARG A 8 -4.40 -11.99 -2.27
C ARG A 8 -4.36 -13.42 -1.71
N GLN A 9 -3.78 -14.36 -2.45
CA GLN A 9 -3.63 -15.76 -2.00
C GLN A 9 -2.61 -15.91 -0.88
N LEU A 10 -1.58 -15.06 -0.85
CA LEU A 10 -0.49 -15.10 0.13
C LEU A 10 -0.90 -14.57 1.49
N VAL A 11 -1.88 -13.68 1.56
CA VAL A 11 -2.13 -12.85 2.72
C VAL A 11 -3.37 -13.30 3.49
N THR A 12 -3.27 -13.31 4.82
CA THR A 12 -4.41 -13.49 5.73
C THR A 12 -4.44 -12.34 6.71
N ALA A 13 -5.58 -11.69 6.86
CA ALA A 13 -5.78 -10.67 7.90
C ALA A 13 -6.04 -11.36 9.23
N GLN A 14 -5.19 -11.13 10.22
CA GLN A 14 -5.41 -11.48 11.62
C GLN A 14 -5.49 -10.19 12.45
N GLY A 15 -6.70 -9.71 12.71
CA GLY A 15 -6.93 -8.41 13.34
C GLY A 15 -6.45 -7.26 12.42
N GLU A 16 -5.65 -6.34 12.97
CA GLU A 16 -5.06 -5.22 12.22
C GLU A 16 -3.78 -5.57 11.46
N GLN A 17 -3.24 -6.78 11.65
CA GLN A 17 -2.01 -7.21 11.00
C GLN A 17 -2.27 -8.16 9.83
N VAL A 18 -1.58 -7.85 8.75
CA VAL A 18 -1.56 -8.68 7.55
C VAL A 18 -0.39 -9.68 7.66
N THR A 19 -0.71 -10.97 7.76
CA THR A 19 0.28 -12.05 7.92
C THR A 19 0.13 -13.10 6.84
N THR A 20 1.17 -13.89 6.63
CA THR A 20 1.17 -15.10 5.80
C THR A 20 1.85 -16.25 6.54
N THR A 21 1.73 -17.47 6.01
CA THR A 21 2.47 -18.62 6.57
C THR A 21 3.58 -19.09 5.65
N SER A 22 4.61 -19.72 6.22
CA SER A 22 5.70 -20.31 5.44
C SER A 22 5.20 -21.39 4.44
N ARG A 23 4.06 -22.05 4.70
CA ARG A 23 3.40 -22.97 3.76
C ARG A 23 2.84 -22.25 2.55
N LYS A 24 2.07 -21.19 2.76
CA LYS A 24 1.51 -20.38 1.67
C LYS A 24 2.59 -19.80 0.77
N ILE A 25 3.71 -19.35 1.36
CA ILE A 25 4.88 -18.90 0.60
C ILE A 25 5.46 -20.07 -0.24
N ALA A 26 5.60 -21.26 0.34
CA ALA A 26 6.11 -22.43 -0.38
C ALA A 26 5.23 -22.77 -1.59
N GLU A 27 3.92 -22.81 -1.42
CA GLU A 27 2.93 -23.06 -2.48
C GLU A 27 2.98 -21.99 -3.58
N ALA A 28 2.94 -20.71 -3.21
CA ALA A 28 2.95 -19.61 -4.15
C ALA A 28 4.22 -19.60 -5.03
N PHE A 29 5.38 -19.87 -4.43
CA PHE A 29 6.65 -19.89 -5.15
C PHE A 29 7.03 -21.28 -5.71
N ASN A 30 6.14 -22.26 -5.59
CA ASN A 30 6.37 -23.66 -6.01
C ASN A 30 7.69 -24.22 -5.45
N LYS A 31 7.88 -24.03 -4.14
CA LYS A 31 9.03 -24.52 -3.39
C LYS A 31 8.60 -25.58 -2.38
N HIS A 32 9.50 -26.49 -2.04
CA HIS A 32 9.26 -27.36 -0.91
C HIS A 32 9.26 -26.54 0.39
N HIS A 33 8.30 -26.79 1.29
CA HIS A 33 8.17 -26.09 2.57
C HIS A 33 9.48 -26.14 3.39
N TYR A 34 10.15 -27.30 3.40
CA TYR A 34 11.47 -27.46 4.03
C TYR A 34 12.49 -26.42 3.54
N ASN A 35 12.52 -26.12 2.23
CA ASN A 35 13.46 -25.15 1.67
C ASN A 35 13.12 -23.70 2.12
N VAL A 36 11.83 -23.41 2.31
CA VAL A 36 11.40 -22.12 2.85
C VAL A 36 11.81 -21.99 4.31
N LEU A 37 11.61 -23.02 5.13
CA LEU A 37 12.06 -23.03 6.52
C LEU A 37 13.58 -22.84 6.62
N LYS A 38 14.34 -23.57 5.81
CA LYS A 38 15.80 -23.42 5.74
C LYS A 38 16.23 -22.01 5.33
N ALA A 39 15.50 -21.40 4.39
CA ALA A 39 15.78 -20.02 3.99
C ALA A 39 15.51 -19.03 5.13
N ILE A 40 14.44 -19.22 5.90
CA ILE A 40 14.13 -18.38 7.08
C ILE A 40 15.20 -18.55 8.16
N ASP A 41 15.61 -19.78 8.43
CA ASP A 41 16.65 -20.06 9.44
C ASP A 41 18.00 -19.42 9.04
N ALA A 42 18.32 -19.40 7.74
CA ALA A 42 19.55 -18.86 7.18
C ALA A 42 19.49 -17.36 6.82
N LEU A 43 18.41 -16.65 7.16
CA LEU A 43 18.30 -15.21 6.89
C LEU A 43 19.41 -14.43 7.60
N ASN A 44 20.12 -13.63 6.82
CA ASN A 44 21.13 -12.70 7.33
C ASN A 44 20.46 -11.33 7.61
N CYS A 45 19.80 -11.22 8.75
CA CYS A 45 19.17 -10.00 9.25
C CYS A 45 19.42 -9.87 10.75
N SER A 46 19.11 -8.71 11.35
CA SER A 46 19.23 -8.52 12.80
C SER A 46 18.25 -9.42 13.57
N ASP A 47 18.62 -9.81 14.78
CA ASP A 47 17.76 -10.62 15.66
C ASP A 47 16.44 -9.91 15.97
N GLU A 48 16.46 -8.59 16.13
CA GLU A 48 15.29 -7.75 16.35
C GLU A 48 14.33 -7.83 15.16
N PHE A 49 14.86 -7.70 13.91
CA PHE A 49 14.06 -7.83 12.71
C PHE A 49 13.45 -9.23 12.58
N LYS A 50 14.24 -10.25 12.86
CA LYS A 50 13.78 -11.66 12.81
C LYS A 50 12.67 -11.92 13.83
N ALA A 51 12.85 -11.49 15.06
CA ALA A 51 11.86 -11.64 16.14
C ALA A 51 10.54 -10.89 15.84
N ALA A 52 10.63 -9.70 15.22
CA ALA A 52 9.46 -8.89 14.88
C ALA A 52 8.67 -9.39 13.67
N ASN A 53 9.26 -10.24 12.83
CA ASN A 53 8.67 -10.57 11.53
C ASN A 53 8.46 -12.07 11.30
N PHE A 54 9.04 -12.97 12.09
CA PHE A 54 8.97 -14.42 11.90
C PHE A 54 8.59 -15.12 13.21
N TYR A 55 7.33 -15.45 13.37
CA TYR A 55 6.81 -16.12 14.58
C TYR A 55 6.70 -17.62 14.34
N VAL A 56 7.41 -18.42 15.15
CA VAL A 56 7.32 -19.87 15.09
C VAL A 56 5.91 -20.32 15.48
N SER A 57 5.33 -21.19 14.69
CA SER A 57 4.06 -21.86 14.92
C SER A 57 4.18 -23.35 14.60
N TYR A 58 3.22 -24.14 15.05
CA TYR A 58 3.18 -25.58 14.79
C TYR A 58 1.80 -25.92 14.25
N GLU A 59 1.77 -26.59 13.10
CA GLU A 59 0.54 -27.03 12.44
C GLU A 59 0.52 -28.55 12.33
N ILE A 60 -0.67 -29.15 12.44
CA ILE A 60 -0.86 -30.58 12.21
C ILE A 60 -0.81 -30.81 10.71
N ASN A 61 0.06 -31.73 10.28
CA ASN A 61 0.15 -32.12 8.89
C ASN A 61 -0.65 -33.41 8.68
N ASP A 62 -1.86 -33.30 8.14
CA ASP A 62 -2.75 -34.43 7.86
C ASP A 62 -2.15 -35.41 6.86
N LEU A 63 -1.32 -34.93 5.93
CA LEU A 63 -0.60 -35.74 4.94
C LEU A 63 0.56 -36.57 5.57
N ALA A 64 0.99 -36.21 6.78
CA ALA A 64 2.08 -36.85 7.49
C ALA A 64 1.57 -37.60 8.73
N ASN A 65 0.40 -38.28 8.65
CA ASN A 65 -0.22 -39.05 9.73
C ASN A 65 -0.45 -38.21 11.01
N GLY A 66 -0.85 -36.96 10.88
CA GLY A 66 -1.14 -36.09 12.03
C GLY A 66 0.10 -35.59 12.78
N LYS A 67 1.30 -35.71 12.22
CA LYS A 67 2.51 -35.19 12.85
C LYS A 67 2.49 -33.65 12.85
N THR A 68 2.89 -33.10 13.98
CA THR A 68 3.10 -31.66 14.12
C THR A 68 4.34 -31.22 13.33
N GLU A 69 4.17 -30.25 12.48
CA GLU A 69 5.25 -29.68 11.67
C GLU A 69 5.46 -28.21 12.03
N ARG A 70 6.72 -27.81 12.13
CA ARG A 70 7.09 -26.40 12.38
C ARG A 70 6.70 -25.56 11.17
N THR A 71 6.03 -24.45 11.42
CA THR A 71 5.70 -23.41 10.44
C THR A 71 6.10 -22.04 10.99
N TYR A 72 6.02 -21.01 10.16
CA TYR A 72 6.19 -19.61 10.59
C TYR A 72 4.96 -18.81 10.18
N ASN A 73 4.44 -18.01 11.11
CA ASN A 73 3.61 -16.86 10.78
C ASN A 73 4.54 -15.68 10.49
N ILE A 74 4.37 -15.06 9.35
CA ILE A 74 5.31 -14.09 8.78
C ILE A 74 4.55 -12.81 8.47
N THR A 75 5.08 -11.67 8.92
CA THR A 75 4.52 -10.37 8.59
C THR A 75 4.75 -10.01 7.12
N LYS A 76 4.07 -8.96 6.66
CA LYS A 76 4.28 -8.39 5.32
C LYS A 76 5.77 -8.09 5.05
N ASP A 77 6.46 -7.48 6.02
CA ASP A 77 7.86 -7.08 5.87
C ASP A 77 8.81 -8.28 5.88
N GLY A 78 8.54 -9.27 6.75
CA GLY A 78 9.27 -10.54 6.75
C GLY A 78 9.10 -11.31 5.45
N MET A 79 7.89 -11.35 4.90
CA MET A 79 7.62 -11.97 3.59
C MET A 79 8.40 -11.28 2.47
N ALA A 80 8.35 -9.95 2.42
CA ALA A 80 9.07 -9.18 1.40
C ALA A 80 10.59 -9.45 1.47
N PHE A 81 11.16 -9.38 2.67
CA PHE A 81 12.57 -9.65 2.90
C PHE A 81 12.98 -11.06 2.48
N LEU A 82 12.21 -12.07 2.87
CA LEU A 82 12.45 -13.46 2.50
C LEU A 82 12.38 -13.68 0.98
N CYS A 83 11.32 -13.15 0.34
CA CYS A 83 11.08 -13.34 -1.10
C CYS A 83 12.09 -12.58 -1.98
N MET A 84 12.66 -11.47 -1.48
CA MET A 84 13.77 -10.79 -2.17
C MET A 84 15.02 -11.67 -2.30
N GLY A 85 15.23 -12.62 -1.39
CA GLY A 85 16.29 -13.63 -1.47
C GLY A 85 16.00 -14.79 -2.43
N PHE A 86 14.77 -14.98 -2.88
CA PHE A 86 14.40 -16.09 -3.76
C PHE A 86 14.88 -15.86 -5.21
N THR A 87 15.08 -16.96 -5.92
CA THR A 87 15.45 -16.99 -7.34
C THR A 87 14.42 -17.78 -8.15
N GLY A 88 14.45 -17.59 -9.47
CA GLY A 88 13.54 -18.24 -10.42
C GLY A 88 12.43 -17.31 -10.90
N LYS A 89 11.65 -17.77 -11.90
CA LYS A 89 10.65 -16.96 -12.62
C LYS A 89 9.60 -16.33 -11.69
N LYS A 90 8.97 -17.13 -10.82
CA LYS A 90 7.97 -16.63 -9.87
C LYS A 90 8.52 -15.60 -8.89
N ALA A 91 9.78 -15.74 -8.48
CA ALA A 91 10.44 -14.76 -7.62
C ALA A 91 10.74 -13.45 -8.36
N ALA A 92 11.09 -13.50 -9.64
CA ALA A 92 11.24 -12.32 -10.48
C ALA A 92 9.92 -11.57 -10.65
N GLU A 93 8.84 -12.28 -10.99
CA GLU A 93 7.48 -11.74 -11.11
C GLU A 93 7.03 -11.06 -9.80
N PHE A 94 7.30 -11.68 -8.65
CA PHE A 94 7.02 -11.08 -7.34
C PHE A 94 7.80 -9.77 -7.13
N LYS A 95 9.10 -9.76 -7.42
CA LYS A 95 9.95 -8.58 -7.23
C LYS A 95 9.49 -7.42 -8.12
N GLU A 96 9.17 -7.67 -9.37
CA GLU A 96 8.61 -6.68 -10.29
C GLU A 96 7.28 -6.13 -9.79
N ALA A 97 6.38 -7.00 -9.35
CA ALA A 97 5.09 -6.59 -8.79
C ALA A 97 5.26 -5.73 -7.52
N TYR A 98 6.20 -6.11 -6.65
CA TYR A 98 6.51 -5.35 -5.44
C TYR A 98 7.04 -3.95 -5.76
N ILE A 99 8.00 -3.86 -6.71
CA ILE A 99 8.54 -2.57 -7.16
C ILE A 99 7.45 -1.70 -7.78
N ASN A 100 6.61 -2.27 -8.65
CA ASN A 100 5.51 -1.56 -9.29
C ASN A 100 4.48 -1.05 -8.28
N ALA A 101 4.15 -1.84 -7.25
CA ALA A 101 3.27 -1.42 -6.16
C ALA A 101 3.86 -0.24 -5.36
N PHE A 102 5.17 -0.26 -5.09
CA PHE A 102 5.86 0.84 -4.42
C PHE A 102 5.87 2.12 -5.25
N ASN A 103 6.18 2.01 -6.54
CA ASN A 103 6.17 3.16 -7.46
C ASN A 103 4.77 3.76 -7.54
N TRP A 104 3.75 2.93 -7.69
CA TRP A 104 2.37 3.39 -7.70
C TRP A 104 1.97 4.11 -6.40
N MET A 105 2.33 3.55 -5.22
CA MET A 105 2.07 4.20 -3.93
C MET A 105 2.80 5.56 -3.83
N ALA A 106 4.05 5.62 -4.29
CA ALA A 106 4.81 6.88 -4.29
C ALA A 106 4.16 7.94 -5.18
N ASP A 107 3.65 7.55 -6.34
CA ASP A 107 2.94 8.47 -7.25
C ASP A 107 1.60 8.93 -6.65
N MET A 108 0.85 8.05 -5.97
CA MET A 108 -0.37 8.42 -5.26
C MET A 108 -0.12 9.42 -4.13
N LEU A 109 0.96 9.22 -3.37
CA LEU A 109 1.36 10.15 -2.30
C LEU A 109 1.74 11.53 -2.85
N ARG A 110 2.46 11.58 -4.00
CA ARG A 110 2.76 12.85 -4.67
C ARG A 110 1.51 13.57 -5.14
N GLN A 111 0.61 12.86 -5.81
CA GLN A 111 -0.66 13.44 -6.28
C GLN A 111 -1.51 13.98 -5.11
N ARG A 112 -1.53 13.26 -3.98
CA ARG A 112 -2.21 13.74 -2.78
C ARG A 112 -1.57 15.01 -2.22
N ALA A 113 -0.24 15.05 -2.15
CA ALA A 113 0.49 16.24 -1.69
C ALA A 113 0.23 17.46 -2.59
N ASP A 114 0.16 17.25 -3.91
CA ASP A 114 -0.19 18.31 -4.88
C ASP A 114 -1.61 18.84 -4.66
N ILE A 115 -2.58 17.95 -4.41
CA ILE A 115 -3.96 18.33 -4.10
C ILE A 115 -4.04 19.10 -2.78
N ASP A 116 -3.36 18.64 -1.73
CA ASP A 116 -3.31 19.30 -0.43
C ASP A 116 -2.69 20.71 -0.55
N PHE A 117 -1.65 20.86 -1.36
CA PHE A 117 -1.05 22.15 -1.67
C PHE A 117 -2.04 23.10 -2.41
N MET A 118 -2.73 22.57 -3.44
CA MET A 118 -3.73 23.35 -4.20
C MET A 118 -4.89 23.79 -3.32
N MET A 119 -5.40 22.92 -2.44
CA MET A 119 -6.45 23.25 -1.48
C MET A 119 -6.00 24.31 -0.47
N GLY A 120 -4.78 24.22 0.03
CA GLY A 120 -4.21 25.19 0.94
C GLY A 120 -4.02 26.56 0.29
N ASP A 121 -3.58 26.61 -0.96
CA ASP A 121 -3.45 27.85 -1.73
C ASP A 121 -4.82 28.47 -2.04
N PHE A 122 -5.78 27.65 -2.48
CA PHE A 122 -7.16 28.05 -2.70
C PHE A 122 -7.77 28.69 -1.44
N SER A 123 -7.67 28.01 -0.29
CA SER A 123 -8.23 28.50 0.99
C SER A 123 -7.64 29.84 1.41
N ARG A 124 -6.32 30.05 1.20
CA ARG A 124 -5.67 31.35 1.45
C ARG A 124 -6.22 32.45 0.56
N ARG A 125 -6.37 32.19 -0.74
CA ARG A 125 -6.89 33.19 -1.71
C ARG A 125 -8.36 33.48 -1.46
N GLU A 126 -9.17 32.52 -1.14
CA GLU A 126 -10.57 32.70 -0.79
C GLU A 126 -10.70 33.56 0.47
N SER A 127 -9.93 33.28 1.53
CA SER A 127 -9.91 34.05 2.76
C SER A 127 -9.49 35.52 2.51
N ALA A 128 -8.48 35.75 1.66
CA ALA A 128 -8.03 37.08 1.27
C ALA A 128 -9.12 37.81 0.47
N SER A 129 -9.79 37.16 -0.48
CA SER A 129 -10.91 37.74 -1.25
C SER A 129 -12.08 38.13 -0.35
N ILE A 130 -12.42 37.28 0.65
CA ILE A 130 -13.45 37.60 1.64
C ILE A 130 -13.09 38.81 2.46
N SER A 131 -11.86 38.86 2.98
CA SER A 131 -11.36 39.97 3.80
C SER A 131 -11.37 41.29 3.01
N ASN A 132 -10.83 41.29 1.80
CA ASN A 132 -10.80 42.47 0.93
C ASN A 132 -12.20 42.99 0.56
N GLY A 133 -13.14 42.07 0.29
CA GLY A 133 -14.54 42.40 0.00
C GLY A 133 -15.28 43.03 1.17
N SER A 134 -14.88 42.77 2.40
CA SER A 134 -15.48 43.30 3.63
C SER A 134 -15.00 44.74 3.92
N PHE A 135 -13.79 45.10 3.48
CA PHE A 135 -13.16 46.41 3.83
C PHE A 135 -13.54 47.57 2.92
N HIS A 136 -13.97 47.37 1.66
CA HIS A 136 -14.20 48.41 0.68
C HIS A 136 -15.45 48.15 -0.18
N GLY A 137 -16.34 49.13 -0.32
CA GLY A 137 -17.51 49.00 -1.21
C GLY A 137 -17.18 48.72 -2.69
N ARG A 138 -15.98 49.08 -3.16
CA ARG A 138 -15.42 48.67 -4.46
C ARG A 138 -14.97 47.20 -4.48
N GLY A 139 -14.57 46.64 -3.33
CA GLY A 139 -14.16 45.25 -3.17
C GLY A 139 -15.30 44.25 -3.38
N LEU A 140 -16.55 44.66 -3.17
CA LEU A 140 -17.72 43.82 -3.42
C LEU A 140 -17.91 43.42 -4.90
N SER A 141 -17.67 44.36 -5.80
CA SER A 141 -17.77 44.10 -7.25
C SER A 141 -16.65 43.19 -7.73
N GLN A 142 -15.45 43.43 -7.27
CA GLN A 142 -14.27 42.60 -7.58
C GLN A 142 -14.45 41.18 -7.00
N ARG A 143 -14.89 41.06 -5.76
CA ARG A 143 -15.17 39.79 -5.13
C ARG A 143 -16.26 38.98 -5.86
N LYS A 144 -17.27 39.64 -6.43
CA LYS A 144 -18.30 38.97 -7.22
C LYS A 144 -17.70 38.25 -8.45
N GLN A 145 -16.70 38.87 -9.11
CA GLN A 145 -15.99 38.23 -10.23
C GLN A 145 -15.05 37.11 -9.75
N GLU A 146 -14.28 37.35 -8.68
CA GLU A 146 -13.38 36.39 -8.09
C GLU A 146 -14.12 35.14 -7.59
N LYS A 147 -15.33 35.31 -7.06
CA LYS A 147 -16.17 34.17 -6.58
C LYS A 147 -16.47 33.13 -7.67
N TYR A 148 -16.72 33.56 -8.90
CA TYR A 148 -16.96 32.62 -9.99
C TYR A 148 -15.68 31.87 -10.38
N ALA A 149 -14.54 32.56 -10.42
CA ALA A 149 -13.25 31.93 -10.71
C ALA A 149 -12.86 30.94 -9.62
N LEU A 150 -13.01 31.32 -8.35
CA LEU A 150 -12.74 30.44 -7.20
C LEU A 150 -13.68 29.23 -7.17
N ALA A 151 -14.95 29.39 -7.50
CA ALA A 151 -15.89 28.28 -7.57
C ALA A 151 -15.52 27.27 -8.66
N SER A 152 -15.09 27.76 -9.83
CA SER A 152 -14.61 26.90 -10.92
C SER A 152 -13.33 26.17 -10.55
N GLU A 153 -12.42 26.84 -9.86
CA GLU A 153 -11.17 26.24 -9.38
C GLU A 153 -11.41 25.17 -8.32
N TYR A 154 -12.31 25.43 -7.38
CA TYR A 154 -12.71 24.46 -6.37
C TYR A 154 -13.25 23.18 -7.01
N GLN A 155 -14.15 23.30 -8.00
CA GLN A 155 -14.66 22.15 -8.75
C GLN A 155 -13.55 21.36 -9.45
N ALA A 156 -12.56 22.06 -10.02
CA ALA A 156 -11.43 21.38 -10.67
C ALA A 156 -10.55 20.61 -9.67
N ILE A 157 -10.33 21.12 -8.48
CA ILE A 157 -9.60 20.44 -7.40
C ILE A 157 -10.40 19.23 -6.91
N GLU A 158 -11.71 19.40 -6.71
CA GLU A 158 -12.61 18.32 -6.29
C GLU A 158 -12.65 17.18 -7.32
N GLN A 159 -12.70 17.49 -8.60
CA GLN A 159 -12.62 16.48 -9.67
C GLN A 159 -11.29 15.73 -9.67
N LYS A 160 -10.16 16.41 -9.43
CA LYS A 160 -8.85 15.75 -9.29
C LYS A 160 -8.82 14.82 -8.09
N LEU A 161 -9.36 15.26 -6.96
CA LEU A 161 -9.47 14.42 -5.76
C LEU A 161 -10.31 13.17 -6.04
N GLN A 162 -11.46 13.34 -6.70
CA GLN A 162 -12.34 12.23 -7.06
C GLN A 162 -11.64 11.23 -7.98
N MET A 163 -10.93 11.69 -9.01
CA MET A 163 -10.14 10.81 -9.89
C MET A 163 -9.09 10.01 -9.13
N VAL A 164 -8.41 10.61 -8.16
CA VAL A 164 -7.41 9.91 -7.33
C VAL A 164 -8.08 8.84 -6.47
N ILE A 165 -9.24 9.14 -5.88
CA ILE A 165 -10.03 8.18 -5.08
C ILE A 165 -10.48 7.00 -5.95
N GLU A 166 -11.01 7.26 -7.14
CA GLU A 166 -11.46 6.20 -8.07
C GLU A 166 -10.32 5.30 -8.52
N LEU A 167 -9.14 5.87 -8.81
CA LEU A 167 -7.93 5.10 -9.15
C LEU A 167 -7.48 4.18 -8.00
N VAL A 168 -7.62 4.63 -6.76
CA VAL A 168 -7.29 3.82 -5.57
C VAL A 168 -8.31 2.69 -5.41
N GLN A 169 -9.61 2.96 -5.59
CA GLN A 169 -10.67 1.96 -5.48
C GLN A 169 -10.60 0.90 -6.58
N GLN A 170 -10.44 1.30 -7.85
CA GLN A 170 -10.31 0.35 -8.97
C GLN A 170 -9.14 -0.62 -8.81
N LYS A 171 -8.01 -0.15 -8.26
CA LYS A 171 -6.87 -1.03 -7.99
C LYS A 171 -7.01 -1.85 -6.70
N GLY A 172 -7.91 -1.48 -5.81
CA GLY A 172 -8.25 -2.26 -4.61
C GLY A 172 -9.19 -3.42 -4.90
N ASP A 173 -9.98 -3.33 -5.98
CA ASP A 173 -10.98 -4.33 -6.39
C ASP A 173 -10.45 -5.31 -7.47
N GLU A 174 -9.29 -5.04 -8.10
CA GLU A 174 -8.58 -5.93 -9.02
C GLU A 174 -7.53 -6.81 -8.28
#